data_223633d889def65fc49a3af3343674b8
#
_entry.id   223633d889def65fc49a3af3343674b8
#
_cell.length_a   1.000
_cell.length_b   1.000
_cell.length_c   1.000
_cell.angle_alpha   90.00
_cell.angle_beta   90.00
_cell.angle_gamma   90.00
#
_symmetry.space_group_name_H-M   'P 1'
#
loop_
_entity.id
_entity.type
_entity.pdbx_description
1 polymer ?
#
loop_
_entity_poly.entity_id
_entity_poly.type
_entity_poly.pdbx_seq_one_letter_code
_entity_poly.pdbx_strand_id
1 'polypeptide(L)'
;KVLSIHKEIALVLAAKDIRIEAPIPGKSTVGIEIPNRETTPVSFREVMEKVPASKSSSKLLCPLGKNIMGNVVWCEIDKTPHLLVAASTGSGKSVCINTLIISILYKAKPDEVKLIMIDPKVVELSVYNGIPHLFIPVVTDPKKAAGALNWAVNEMSNRYNTFAEYGVRNLEE
;
A
#
# COMPACT_ATOMS: atom_id res chain seq x y z
N LYS A 1 -34.84 1.95 1.34
CA LYS A 1 -35.46 1.43 2.61
C LYS A 1 -34.40 0.86 3.56
N VAL A 2 -33.49 -0.07 3.15
CA VAL A 2 -32.46 -0.62 4.06
C VAL A 2 -31.52 0.47 4.58
N LEU A 3 -31.06 1.37 3.72
CA LEU A 3 -30.20 2.50 4.12
C LEU A 3 -30.89 3.49 5.06
N SER A 4 -32.24 3.61 5.00
CA SER A 4 -32.98 4.54 5.87
C SER A 4 -33.14 4.04 7.30
N ILE A 5 -32.91 2.76 7.57
CA ILE A 5 -33.02 2.13 8.90
C ILE A 5 -31.63 1.75 9.48
N HIS A 6 -30.58 2.38 8.97
CA HIS A 6 -29.20 2.13 9.40
C HIS A 6 -29.02 2.28 10.94
N LYS A 7 -29.59 3.34 11.52
CA LYS A 7 -29.46 3.60 12.96
C LYS A 7 -30.18 2.57 13.82
N GLU A 8 -31.36 2.13 13.38
CA GLU A 8 -32.13 1.09 14.05
C GLU A 8 -31.43 -0.25 14.02
N ILE A 9 -30.85 -0.60 12.88
CA ILE A 9 -30.03 -1.83 12.75
C ILE A 9 -28.82 -1.75 13.68
N ALA A 10 -28.10 -0.63 13.71
CA ALA A 10 -26.96 -0.44 14.60
C ALA A 10 -27.34 -0.58 16.07
N LEU A 11 -28.51 -0.01 16.47
CA LEU A 11 -29.03 -0.09 17.82
C LEU A 11 -29.37 -1.53 18.23
N VAL A 12 -30.09 -2.26 17.37
CA VAL A 12 -30.48 -3.66 17.64
C VAL A 12 -29.27 -4.56 17.76
N LEU A 13 -28.23 -4.30 16.98
CA LEU A 13 -26.97 -5.08 17.00
C LEU A 13 -26.00 -4.62 18.09
N ALA A 14 -26.36 -3.58 18.87
CA ALA A 14 -25.49 -2.95 19.86
C ALA A 14 -24.11 -2.56 19.29
N ALA A 15 -24.08 -2.17 18.02
CA ALA A 15 -22.87 -1.77 17.32
C ALA A 15 -22.74 -0.24 17.28
N LYS A 16 -21.55 0.30 17.54
CA LYS A 16 -21.29 1.75 17.51
C LYS A 16 -21.45 2.32 16.11
N ASP A 17 -21.08 1.53 15.10
CA ASP A 17 -21.20 1.88 13.69
C ASP A 17 -21.35 0.61 12.87
N ILE A 18 -22.09 0.69 11.77
CA ILE A 18 -22.25 -0.39 10.80
C ILE A 18 -22.03 0.17 9.40
N ARG A 19 -21.52 -0.65 8.50
CA ARG A 19 -21.44 -0.32 7.09
C ARG A 19 -22.46 -1.13 6.32
N ILE A 20 -23.28 -0.44 5.52
CA ILE A 20 -24.25 -1.08 4.64
C ILE A 20 -23.83 -0.88 3.19
N GLU A 21 -23.63 -1.98 2.48
CA GLU A 21 -23.33 -2.02 1.05
C GLU A 21 -24.57 -2.57 0.31
N ALA A 22 -25.23 -1.70 -0.42
CA ALA A 22 -26.51 -2.03 -1.05
C ALA A 22 -26.62 -1.47 -2.47
N PRO A 23 -26.54 -2.32 -3.51
CA PRO A 23 -26.21 -3.76 -3.49
C PRO A 23 -24.71 -4.01 -3.30
N ILE A 24 -24.33 -5.25 -2.97
CA ILE A 24 -22.93 -5.67 -3.06
C ILE A 24 -22.57 -5.75 -4.55
N PRO A 25 -21.42 -5.16 -4.99
CA PRO A 25 -21.00 -5.20 -6.38
C PRO A 25 -20.97 -6.63 -6.94
N GLY A 26 -21.66 -6.83 -8.07
CA GLY A 26 -21.78 -8.15 -8.72
C GLY A 26 -22.75 -9.13 -8.06
N LYS A 27 -23.51 -8.71 -7.05
CA LYS A 27 -24.53 -9.55 -6.36
C LYS A 27 -25.85 -8.80 -6.19
N SER A 28 -26.96 -9.54 -6.14
CA SER A 28 -28.31 -9.00 -5.87
C SER A 28 -28.64 -8.96 -4.37
N THR A 29 -27.62 -8.92 -3.52
CA THR A 29 -27.74 -8.95 -2.06
C THR A 29 -27.26 -7.67 -1.42
N VAL A 30 -27.69 -7.41 -0.18
CA VAL A 30 -27.22 -6.32 0.67
C VAL A 30 -26.26 -6.88 1.69
N GLY A 31 -25.11 -6.23 1.85
CA GLY A 31 -24.11 -6.53 2.89
C GLY A 31 -24.28 -5.60 4.09
N ILE A 32 -24.23 -6.16 5.29
CA ILE A 32 -24.18 -5.38 6.54
C ILE A 32 -22.91 -5.82 7.27
N GLU A 33 -21.93 -4.90 7.33
CA GLU A 33 -20.69 -5.12 8.04
C GLU A 33 -20.82 -4.60 9.48
N ILE A 34 -20.56 -5.47 10.45
CA ILE A 34 -20.65 -5.16 11.86
C ILE A 34 -19.25 -5.27 12.45
N PRO A 35 -18.75 -4.28 13.19
CA PRO A 35 -17.46 -4.38 13.87
C PRO A 35 -17.44 -5.55 14.84
N ASN A 36 -16.34 -6.30 14.85
CA ASN A 36 -16.12 -7.34 15.83
C ASN A 36 -16.02 -6.74 17.24
N ARG A 37 -16.51 -7.44 18.25
CA ARG A 37 -16.35 -7.04 19.67
C ARG A 37 -14.87 -7.04 20.08
N GLU A 38 -14.12 -8.00 19.61
CA GLU A 38 -12.67 -8.11 19.80
C GLU A 38 -11.99 -8.10 18.44
N THR A 39 -10.95 -7.27 18.33
CA THR A 39 -10.15 -7.18 17.09
C THR A 39 -9.04 -8.22 17.13
N THR A 40 -8.88 -8.97 16.05
CA THR A 40 -7.76 -9.89 15.87
C THR A 40 -6.67 -9.21 15.06
N PRO A 41 -5.44 -9.06 15.57
CA PRO A 41 -4.34 -8.47 14.82
C PRO A 41 -3.97 -9.35 13.62
N VAL A 42 -3.72 -8.70 12.48
CA VAL A 42 -3.23 -9.37 11.27
C VAL A 42 -1.72 -9.19 11.23
N SER A 43 -0.97 -10.28 11.45
CA SER A 43 0.49 -10.21 11.45
C SER A 43 1.06 -10.18 10.04
N PHE A 44 2.14 -9.42 9.84
CA PHE A 44 2.85 -9.35 8.56
C PHE A 44 3.32 -10.74 8.09
N ARG A 45 3.89 -11.54 9.00
CA ARG A 45 4.36 -12.90 8.70
C ARG A 45 3.25 -13.78 8.16
N GLU A 46 2.11 -13.85 8.86
CA GLU A 46 0.96 -14.65 8.45
C GLU A 46 0.47 -14.31 7.03
N VAL A 47 0.53 -13.04 6.69
CA VAL A 47 0.11 -12.57 5.37
C VAL A 47 1.15 -12.94 4.32
N MET A 48 2.45 -12.72 4.58
CA MET A 48 3.52 -13.01 3.64
C MET A 48 3.70 -14.51 3.36
N GLU A 49 3.38 -15.38 4.30
CA GLU A 49 3.36 -16.85 4.10
C GLU A 49 2.27 -17.30 3.11
N LYS A 50 1.28 -16.45 2.83
CA LYS A 50 0.16 -16.71 1.90
C LYS A 50 0.35 -16.11 0.52
N VAL A 51 1.57 -15.70 0.15
CA VAL A 51 1.86 -15.18 -1.19
C VAL A 51 1.48 -16.22 -2.25
N PRO A 52 0.62 -15.88 -3.23
CA PRO A 52 0.25 -16.81 -4.28
C PRO A 52 1.46 -17.22 -5.12
N ALA A 53 1.58 -18.50 -5.45
CA ALA A 53 2.70 -19.00 -6.26
C ALA A 53 2.84 -18.25 -7.60
N SER A 54 1.71 -17.90 -8.22
CA SER A 54 1.66 -17.12 -9.46
C SER A 54 2.21 -15.69 -9.37
N LYS A 55 2.35 -15.16 -8.15
CA LYS A 55 2.83 -13.79 -7.87
C LYS A 55 4.12 -13.78 -7.04
N SER A 56 4.70 -14.92 -6.77
CA SER A 56 5.90 -15.05 -5.92
C SER A 56 7.12 -14.34 -6.49
N SER A 57 7.24 -14.24 -7.82
CA SER A 57 8.33 -13.56 -8.51
C SER A 57 8.24 -12.03 -8.45
N SER A 58 7.05 -11.45 -8.25
CA SER A 58 6.89 -10.00 -8.20
C SER A 58 7.60 -9.40 -6.97
N LYS A 59 8.54 -8.50 -7.21
CA LYS A 59 9.32 -7.80 -6.16
C LYS A 59 8.51 -6.67 -5.49
N LEU A 60 7.51 -6.16 -6.17
CA LEU A 60 6.67 -5.04 -5.75
C LEU A 60 5.25 -5.47 -5.34
N LEU A 61 5.05 -6.77 -5.07
CA LEU A 61 3.82 -7.29 -4.51
C LEU A 61 3.78 -7.06 -3.00
N CYS A 62 2.80 -6.29 -2.54
CA CYS A 62 2.63 -5.93 -1.14
C CYS A 62 1.26 -6.36 -0.61
N PRO A 63 1.16 -6.89 0.62
CA PRO A 63 -0.12 -7.17 1.24
C PRO A 63 -0.75 -5.88 1.77
N LEU A 64 -2.05 -5.72 1.59
CA LEU A 64 -2.83 -4.66 2.22
C LEU A 64 -3.51 -5.11 3.52
N GLY A 65 -3.65 -6.42 3.73
CA GLY A 65 -4.34 -7.00 4.87
C GLY A 65 -5.28 -8.13 4.47
N LYS A 66 -6.30 -8.37 5.27
CA LYS A 66 -7.36 -9.36 5.01
C LYS A 66 -8.69 -8.66 4.71
N ASN A 67 -9.44 -9.21 3.78
CA ASN A 67 -10.83 -8.82 3.57
C ASN A 67 -11.76 -9.48 4.62
N ILE A 68 -13.05 -9.14 4.59
CA ILE A 68 -14.06 -9.68 5.51
C ILE A 68 -14.22 -11.21 5.43
N MET A 69 -13.78 -11.84 4.35
CA MET A 69 -13.77 -13.30 4.16
C MET A 69 -12.49 -13.95 4.71
N GLY A 70 -11.56 -13.17 5.27
CA GLY A 70 -10.27 -13.65 5.78
C GLY A 70 -9.20 -13.89 4.70
N ASN A 71 -9.49 -13.57 3.44
CA ASN A 71 -8.53 -13.71 2.35
C ASN A 71 -7.58 -12.51 2.33
N VAL A 72 -6.30 -12.77 2.03
CA VAL A 72 -5.30 -11.71 1.89
C VAL A 72 -5.55 -10.91 0.62
N VAL A 73 -5.56 -9.59 0.74
CA VAL A 73 -5.64 -8.63 -0.37
C VAL A 73 -4.25 -8.12 -0.68
N TRP A 74 -3.87 -8.20 -1.96
CA TRP A 74 -2.56 -7.83 -2.47
C TRP A 74 -2.63 -6.59 -3.35
N CYS A 75 -1.60 -5.76 -3.28
CA CYS A 75 -1.34 -4.64 -4.17
C CYS A 75 -0.07 -4.92 -4.97
N GLU A 76 -0.14 -4.79 -6.28
CA GLU A 76 1.01 -4.84 -7.19
C GLU A 76 1.39 -3.39 -7.51
N ILE A 77 2.43 -2.87 -6.83
CA ILE A 77 2.81 -1.45 -6.93
C ILE A 77 3.29 -1.11 -8.35
N ASP A 78 3.96 -2.03 -9.03
CA ASP A 78 4.39 -1.92 -10.43
C ASP A 78 3.24 -1.69 -11.41
N LYS A 79 2.05 -2.22 -11.09
CA LYS A 79 0.82 -2.03 -11.87
C LYS A 79 -0.01 -0.83 -11.42
N THR A 80 0.46 -0.11 -10.42
CA THR A 80 -0.22 1.05 -9.84
C THR A 80 0.69 2.27 -9.98
N PRO A 81 0.54 3.09 -11.04
CA PRO A 81 1.46 4.20 -11.33
C PRO A 81 1.58 5.20 -10.16
N HIS A 82 0.47 5.43 -9.47
CA HIS A 82 0.38 6.29 -8.30
C HIS A 82 -0.53 5.66 -7.26
N LEU A 83 -0.07 5.57 -6.02
CA LEU A 83 -0.85 5.06 -4.90
C LEU A 83 -1.01 6.16 -3.84
N LEU A 84 -2.25 6.55 -3.58
CA LEU A 84 -2.59 7.45 -2.48
C LEU A 84 -3.13 6.64 -1.30
N VAL A 85 -2.46 6.73 -0.16
CA VAL A 85 -2.93 6.16 1.11
C VAL A 85 -3.45 7.28 2.00
N ALA A 86 -4.77 7.39 2.10
CA ALA A 86 -5.44 8.39 2.93
C ALA A 86 -6.10 7.73 4.12
N ALA A 87 -5.98 8.36 5.30
CA ALA A 87 -6.49 7.82 6.54
C ALA A 87 -6.64 8.91 7.60
N SER A 88 -7.61 8.75 8.50
CA SER A 88 -7.72 9.56 9.71
C SER A 88 -6.59 9.25 10.70
N THR A 89 -6.35 10.17 11.64
CA THR A 89 -5.34 9.95 12.69
C THR A 89 -5.64 8.68 13.48
N GLY A 90 -4.64 7.82 13.66
CA GLY A 90 -4.77 6.56 14.41
C GLY A 90 -5.36 5.39 13.63
N SER A 91 -5.73 5.55 12.35
CA SER A 91 -6.33 4.48 11.55
C SER A 91 -5.33 3.50 10.91
N GLY A 92 -4.03 3.66 11.17
CA GLY A 92 -3.01 2.73 10.69
C GLY A 92 -2.29 3.13 9.39
N LYS A 93 -2.36 4.40 8.94
CA LYS A 93 -1.65 4.87 7.74
C LYS A 93 -0.15 4.54 7.77
N SER A 94 0.52 4.86 8.87
CA SER A 94 1.95 4.59 9.04
C SER A 94 2.26 3.09 9.04
N VAL A 95 1.38 2.28 9.64
CA VAL A 95 1.49 0.82 9.59
C VAL A 95 1.37 0.31 8.16
N CYS A 96 0.42 0.84 7.38
CA CYS A 96 0.25 0.48 5.97
C CYS A 96 1.52 0.83 5.16
N ILE A 97 2.04 2.06 5.30
CA ILE A 97 3.26 2.50 4.59
C ILE A 97 4.46 1.61 4.97
N ASN A 98 4.65 1.34 6.26
CA ASN A 98 5.70 0.44 6.73
C ASN A 98 5.52 -0.98 6.17
N THR A 99 4.30 -1.49 6.09
CA THR A 99 4.01 -2.80 5.49
C THR A 99 4.42 -2.84 4.02
N LEU A 100 4.15 -1.77 3.24
CA LEU A 100 4.57 -1.67 1.84
C LEU A 100 6.10 -1.68 1.73
N ILE A 101 6.79 -0.85 2.51
CA ILE A 101 8.25 -0.76 2.50
C ILE A 101 8.89 -2.11 2.90
N ILE A 102 8.47 -2.69 4.02
CA ILE A 102 9.02 -3.96 4.51
C ILE A 102 8.75 -5.09 3.52
N SER A 103 7.61 -5.09 2.82
CA SER A 103 7.32 -6.09 1.79
C SER A 103 8.32 -6.05 0.64
N ILE A 104 8.72 -4.85 0.22
CA ILE A 104 9.74 -4.66 -0.80
C ILE A 104 11.09 -5.13 -0.28
N LEU A 105 11.50 -4.68 0.91
CA LEU A 105 12.78 -5.04 1.52
C LEU A 105 12.91 -6.55 1.78
N TYR A 106 11.79 -7.23 2.03
CA TYR A 106 11.76 -8.67 2.25
C TYR A 106 11.97 -9.49 0.96
N LYS A 107 11.56 -8.96 -0.19
CA LYS A 107 11.53 -9.68 -1.47
C LYS A 107 12.58 -9.22 -2.48
N ALA A 108 12.99 -7.98 -2.42
CA ALA A 108 13.86 -7.37 -3.43
C ALA A 108 15.26 -7.09 -2.88
N LYS A 109 16.27 -7.28 -3.71
CA LYS A 109 17.63 -6.85 -3.44
C LYS A 109 17.82 -5.37 -3.78
N PRO A 110 18.90 -4.73 -3.27
CA PRO A 110 19.17 -3.31 -3.54
C PRO A 110 19.46 -2.98 -5.01
N ASP A 111 19.87 -3.94 -5.80
CA ASP A 111 20.10 -3.83 -7.25
C ASP A 111 18.80 -4.01 -8.07
N GLU A 112 17.80 -4.65 -7.49
CA GLU A 112 16.52 -4.88 -8.14
C GLU A 112 15.51 -3.73 -7.89
N VAL A 113 15.53 -3.15 -6.68
CA VAL A 113 14.61 -2.06 -6.29
C VAL A 113 15.35 -0.99 -5.51
N LYS A 114 15.19 0.24 -5.93
CA LYS A 114 15.70 1.43 -5.23
C LYS A 114 14.54 2.31 -4.76
N LEU A 115 14.77 2.98 -3.64
CA LEU A 115 13.77 3.80 -2.97
C LEU A 115 14.28 5.22 -2.77
N ILE A 116 13.39 6.19 -2.95
CA ILE A 116 13.54 7.56 -2.48
C ILE A 116 12.42 7.78 -1.45
N MET A 117 12.80 8.16 -0.25
CA MET A 117 11.86 8.40 0.85
C MET A 117 11.88 9.87 1.23
N ILE A 118 10.70 10.47 1.36
CA ILE A 118 10.51 11.86 1.76
C ILE A 118 9.59 11.89 2.97
N ASP A 119 10.09 12.36 4.10
CA ASP A 119 9.37 12.46 5.37
C ASP A 119 9.50 13.88 5.95
N PRO A 120 8.66 14.82 5.51
CA PRO A 120 8.75 16.21 5.97
C PRO A 120 8.39 16.39 7.47
N LYS A 121 7.81 15.38 8.11
CA LYS A 121 7.48 15.40 9.54
C LYS A 121 8.57 14.81 10.42
N VAL A 122 9.54 14.10 9.84
CA VAL A 122 10.69 13.46 10.53
C VAL A 122 10.28 12.45 11.61
N VAL A 123 9.16 11.76 11.44
CA VAL A 123 8.60 10.89 12.48
C VAL A 123 8.39 9.44 12.07
N GLU A 124 8.32 9.14 10.75
CA GLU A 124 7.90 7.81 10.29
C GLU A 124 9.00 7.02 9.57
N LEU A 125 9.81 7.68 8.72
CA LEU A 125 10.70 6.99 7.78
C LEU A 125 12.19 7.05 8.17
N SER A 126 12.57 7.81 9.18
CA SER A 126 13.97 7.97 9.60
C SER A 126 14.64 6.65 10.02
N VAL A 127 13.85 5.66 10.45
CA VAL A 127 14.34 4.32 10.82
C VAL A 127 14.94 3.55 9.62
N TYR A 128 14.62 3.96 8.40
CA TYR A 128 15.15 3.35 7.17
C TYR A 128 16.46 3.96 6.70
N ASN A 129 16.98 5.00 7.36
CA ASN A 129 18.28 5.54 6.98
C ASN A 129 19.38 4.49 7.09
N GLY A 130 20.21 4.42 6.07
CA GLY A 130 21.31 3.46 6.00
C GLY A 130 21.00 2.13 5.33
N ILE A 131 19.74 1.85 4.96
CA ILE A 131 19.46 0.65 4.18
C ILE A 131 20.00 0.80 2.75
N PRO A 132 20.55 -0.28 2.14
CA PRO A 132 21.19 -0.20 0.83
C PRO A 132 20.21 0.04 -0.34
N HIS A 133 18.91 -0.06 -0.09
CA HIS A 133 17.86 0.23 -1.07
C HIS A 133 17.64 1.73 -1.30
N LEU A 134 18.12 2.60 -0.41
CA LEU A 134 17.96 4.05 -0.60
C LEU A 134 18.95 4.59 -1.64
N PHE A 135 18.47 5.41 -2.58
CA PHE A 135 19.32 6.21 -3.45
C PHE A 135 20.04 7.32 -2.68
N ILE A 136 19.29 7.96 -1.77
CA ILE A 136 19.74 9.07 -0.92
C ILE A 136 19.17 8.86 0.48
N PRO A 137 19.78 9.42 1.53
CA PRO A 137 19.18 9.41 2.85
C PRO A 137 17.75 9.95 2.83
N VAL A 138 16.93 9.54 3.79
CA VAL A 138 15.54 9.99 3.91
C VAL A 138 15.49 11.53 3.93
N VAL A 139 14.76 12.12 3.01
CA VAL A 139 14.69 13.57 2.81
C VAL A 139 13.65 14.15 3.76
N THR A 140 14.07 15.05 4.64
CA THR A 140 13.21 15.68 5.66
C THR A 140 12.97 17.16 5.39
N ASP A 141 13.82 17.80 4.61
CA ASP A 141 13.72 19.21 4.25
C ASP A 141 12.87 19.39 2.97
N PRO A 142 11.83 20.26 2.97
CA PRO A 142 10.97 20.46 1.81
C PRO A 142 11.71 20.97 0.55
N LYS A 143 12.77 21.78 0.71
CA LYS A 143 13.55 22.27 -0.44
C LYS A 143 14.37 21.13 -1.06
N LYS A 144 14.96 20.28 -0.22
CA LYS A 144 15.66 19.08 -0.67
C LYS A 144 14.72 18.07 -1.30
N ALA A 145 13.47 17.98 -0.81
CA ALA A 145 12.43 17.14 -1.41
C ALA A 145 12.14 17.53 -2.86
N ALA A 146 12.00 18.82 -3.14
CA ALA A 146 11.84 19.33 -4.52
C ALA A 146 13.04 18.93 -5.40
N GLY A 147 14.26 19.04 -4.88
CA GLY A 147 15.48 18.61 -5.57
C GLY A 147 15.48 17.10 -5.87
N ALA A 148 15.10 16.27 -4.91
CA ALA A 148 15.00 14.82 -5.08
C ALA A 148 13.95 14.43 -6.14
N LEU A 149 12.80 15.10 -6.16
CA LEU A 149 11.76 14.88 -7.18
C LEU A 149 12.22 15.33 -8.58
N ASN A 150 12.89 16.47 -8.70
CA ASN A 150 13.47 16.91 -9.96
C ASN A 150 14.53 15.92 -10.49
N TRP A 151 15.35 15.38 -9.60
CA TRP A 151 16.30 14.34 -9.97
C TRP A 151 15.57 13.09 -10.50
N ALA A 152 14.50 12.65 -9.82
CA ALA A 152 13.72 11.50 -10.26
C ALA A 152 13.07 11.72 -11.64
N VAL A 153 12.58 12.93 -11.93
CA VAL A 153 12.05 13.29 -13.26
C VAL A 153 13.13 13.22 -14.33
N ASN A 154 14.34 13.72 -14.05
CA ASN A 154 15.45 13.64 -14.97
C ASN A 154 15.88 12.20 -15.22
N GLU A 155 15.98 11.39 -14.18
CA GLU A 155 16.30 9.96 -14.29
C GLU A 155 15.25 9.20 -15.12
N MET A 156 13.96 9.48 -14.90
CA MET A 156 12.87 8.94 -15.70
C MET A 156 13.03 9.31 -17.19
N SER A 157 13.33 10.56 -17.48
CA SER A 157 13.54 11.03 -18.87
C SER A 157 14.75 10.34 -19.51
N ASN A 158 15.84 10.15 -18.77
CA ASN A 158 17.01 9.44 -19.26
C ASN A 158 16.67 7.97 -19.59
N ARG A 159 15.89 7.31 -18.76
CA ARG A 159 15.44 5.93 -19.00
C ARG A 159 14.54 5.83 -20.23
N TYR A 160 13.63 6.79 -20.44
CA TYR A 160 12.83 6.84 -21.66
C TYR A 160 13.70 6.99 -22.92
N ASN A 161 14.73 7.82 -22.87
CA ASN A 161 15.66 7.96 -23.98
C ASN A 161 16.42 6.65 -24.26
N THR A 162 16.88 5.99 -23.20
CA THR A 162 17.54 4.67 -23.31
C THR A 162 16.59 3.62 -23.90
N PHE A 163 15.34 3.54 -23.45
CA PHE A 163 14.35 2.64 -24.02
C PHE A 163 14.09 2.92 -25.51
N ALA A 164 14.04 4.21 -25.89
CA ALA A 164 13.87 4.60 -27.28
C ALA A 164 15.08 4.20 -28.16
N GLU A 165 16.31 4.34 -27.65
CA GLU A 165 17.54 3.90 -28.33
C GLU A 165 17.57 2.41 -28.60
N TYR A 166 17.07 1.59 -27.63
CA TYR A 166 16.99 0.13 -27.78
C TYR A 166 15.70 -0.35 -28.44
N GLY A 167 14.76 0.55 -28.73
CA GLY A 167 13.47 0.21 -29.35
C GLY A 167 12.53 -0.60 -28.46
N VAL A 168 12.71 -0.53 -27.14
CA VAL A 168 11.89 -1.23 -26.13
C VAL A 168 10.99 -0.26 -25.37
N ARG A 169 9.97 -0.77 -24.68
CA ARG A 169 8.96 0.04 -23.97
C ARG A 169 9.11 0.00 -22.45
N ASN A 170 9.79 -0.98 -21.94
CA ASN A 170 9.96 -1.22 -20.51
C ASN A 170 11.25 -2.01 -20.27
N LEU A 171 11.56 -2.29 -18.99
CA LEU A 171 12.78 -2.98 -18.58
C LEU A 171 12.76 -4.50 -18.87
N GLU A 172 11.59 -5.10 -19.08
CA GLU A 172 11.45 -6.55 -19.29
C GLU A 172 11.66 -6.93 -20.76
N GLU A 173 11.47 -5.98 -21.70
CA GLU A 173 11.77 -6.14 -23.13
C GLU A 173 13.27 -5.97 -23.41
#